data_b0f5236b43333ecd6b9efabeb15880c4
#
_entry.id   b0f5236b43333ecd6b9efabeb15880c4
#
_cell.length_a   1.000
_cell.length_b   1.000
_cell.length_c   1.000
_cell.angle_alpha   90.00
_cell.angle_beta   90.00
_cell.angle_gamma   90.00
#
_symmetry.space_group_name_H-M   'P 1'
#
loop_
_entity.id
_entity.type
_entity.pdbx_description
1 polymer ?
#
loop_
_entity_poly.entity_id
_entity_poly.type
_entity_poly.pdbx_seq_one_letter_code
_entity_poly.pdbx_strand_id
1 'polypeptide(L)'
;MATRREARERALALCYELEAKGETADEVLAELPAPPDAYTATLVRGVGDHRVELDRWLGKYSERWAVERMPAVDRALLRIGTYELGWQPELPVGVVIDEAVELAQQYSTQDSGRFVHALLARIADQVRA
;
A
#
# COMPACT_ATOMS: atom_id res chain seq x y z
N MET A 1 -9.26 15.31 12.88
CA MET A 1 -8.04 14.97 12.12
C MET A 1 -7.79 13.48 12.21
N ALA A 2 -7.52 12.84 11.10
CA ALA A 2 -7.30 11.39 11.07
C ALA A 2 -5.93 11.02 11.62
N THR A 3 -5.83 9.88 12.30
CA THR A 3 -4.54 9.30 12.66
C THR A 3 -3.89 8.71 11.40
N ARG A 4 -2.59 8.41 11.49
CA ARG A 4 -1.89 7.72 10.38
C ARG A 4 -2.51 6.36 10.08
N ARG A 5 -2.95 5.65 11.12
CA ARG A 5 -3.64 4.37 10.94
C ARG A 5 -4.95 4.55 10.17
N GLU A 6 -5.77 5.52 10.56
CA GLU A 6 -7.02 5.80 9.87
C GLU A 6 -6.79 6.24 8.42
N ALA A 7 -5.75 7.04 8.19
CA ALA A 7 -5.39 7.46 6.85
C ALA A 7 -4.97 6.27 5.97
N ARG A 8 -4.22 5.33 6.52
CA ARG A 8 -3.81 4.12 5.80
C ARG A 8 -4.99 3.21 5.50
N GLU A 9 -5.92 3.05 6.46
CA GLU A 9 -7.14 2.28 6.24
C GLU A 9 -7.97 2.86 5.10
N ARG A 10 -8.12 4.18 5.10
CA ARG A 10 -8.87 4.86 4.05
C ARG A 10 -8.17 4.73 2.70
N ALA A 11 -6.84 4.86 2.68
CA ALA A 11 -6.05 4.69 1.46
C ALA A 11 -6.17 3.27 0.91
N LEU A 12 -6.18 2.26 1.80
CA LEU A 12 -6.40 0.87 1.39
C LEU A 12 -7.72 0.72 0.66
N ALA A 13 -8.82 1.25 1.23
CA ALA A 13 -10.13 1.17 0.63
C ALA A 13 -10.17 1.85 -0.74
N LEU A 14 -9.56 3.03 -0.85
CA LEU A 14 -9.55 3.79 -2.09
C LEU A 14 -8.66 3.15 -3.16
N CYS A 15 -7.52 2.61 -2.79
CA CYS A 15 -6.64 1.89 -3.72
C CYS A 15 -7.31 0.60 -4.22
N TYR A 16 -8.01 -0.10 -3.35
CA TYR A 16 -8.79 -1.26 -3.73
C TYR A 16 -9.88 -0.88 -4.74
N GLU A 17 -10.61 0.20 -4.46
CA GLU A 17 -11.69 0.68 -5.31
C GLU A 17 -11.20 1.10 -6.69
N LEU A 18 -10.12 1.90 -6.76
CA LEU A 18 -9.62 2.38 -8.05
C LEU A 18 -9.13 1.22 -8.93
N GLU A 19 -8.52 0.21 -8.34
CA GLU A 19 -8.09 -0.95 -9.12
C GLU A 19 -9.30 -1.75 -9.63
N ALA A 20 -10.29 -1.98 -8.76
CA ALA A 20 -11.48 -2.73 -9.13
C ALA A 20 -12.27 -2.04 -10.25
N LYS A 21 -12.29 -0.72 -10.27
CA LYS A 21 -13.02 0.07 -11.26
C LYS A 21 -12.18 0.48 -12.48
N GLY A 22 -10.86 0.28 -12.43
CA GLY A 22 -9.97 0.76 -13.47
C GLY A 22 -9.85 2.28 -13.49
N GLU A 23 -9.96 2.93 -12.33
CA GLU A 23 -9.88 4.38 -12.20
C GLU A 23 -8.48 4.83 -11.83
N THR A 24 -8.18 6.11 -12.12
CA THR A 24 -6.95 6.75 -11.66
C THR A 24 -7.13 7.25 -10.21
N ALA A 25 -6.01 7.60 -9.56
CA ALA A 25 -6.05 8.19 -8.23
C ALA A 25 -6.89 9.47 -8.20
N ASP A 26 -6.70 10.35 -9.19
CA ASP A 26 -7.45 11.60 -9.25
C ASP A 26 -8.94 11.37 -9.43
N GLU A 27 -9.32 10.38 -10.24
CA GLU A 27 -10.73 10.04 -10.45
C GLU A 27 -11.39 9.55 -9.17
N VAL A 28 -10.75 8.61 -8.45
CA VAL A 28 -11.36 8.08 -7.23
C VAL A 28 -11.44 9.13 -6.14
N LEU A 29 -10.44 10.01 -6.04
CA LEU A 29 -10.46 11.09 -5.05
C LEU A 29 -11.53 12.15 -5.38
N ALA A 30 -11.74 12.42 -6.66
CA ALA A 30 -12.75 13.41 -7.10
C ALA A 30 -14.18 12.92 -6.81
N GLU A 31 -14.40 11.62 -6.72
CA GLU A 31 -15.73 11.06 -6.45
C GLU A 31 -16.14 11.16 -4.98
N LEU A 32 -15.21 11.49 -4.09
CA LEU A 32 -15.51 11.56 -2.65
C LEU A 32 -16.42 12.74 -2.34
N PRO A 33 -17.40 12.57 -1.43
CA PRO A 33 -18.30 13.66 -1.08
C PRO A 33 -17.62 14.83 -0.37
N ALA A 34 -16.45 14.58 0.24
CA ALA A 34 -15.64 15.60 0.88
C ALA A 34 -14.17 15.26 0.69
N PRO A 35 -13.26 16.25 0.71
CA PRO A 35 -11.82 15.98 0.58
C PRO A 35 -11.34 15.01 1.65
N PRO A 36 -10.49 14.03 1.30
CA PRO A 36 -9.95 13.11 2.28
C PRO A 36 -8.88 13.77 3.13
N ASP A 37 -8.47 13.09 4.21
CA ASP A 37 -7.30 13.50 4.99
C ASP A 37 -6.08 13.67 4.05
N ALA A 38 -5.23 14.65 4.36
CA ALA A 38 -4.07 14.95 3.52
C ALA A 38 -3.16 13.75 3.31
N TYR A 39 -2.91 12.96 4.35
CA TYR A 39 -2.04 11.79 4.22
C TYR A 39 -2.69 10.68 3.38
N THR A 40 -4.01 10.51 3.53
CA THR A 40 -4.76 9.58 2.66
C THR A 40 -4.55 9.95 1.19
N ALA A 41 -4.72 11.22 0.85
CA ALA A 41 -4.51 11.69 -0.51
C ALA A 41 -3.08 11.48 -0.98
N THR A 42 -2.10 11.74 -0.11
CA THR A 42 -0.68 11.50 -0.40
C THR A 42 -0.44 10.04 -0.77
N LEU A 43 -0.98 9.11 0.00
CA LEU A 43 -0.80 7.69 -0.26
C LEU A 43 -1.47 7.25 -1.56
N VAL A 44 -2.72 7.66 -1.78
CA VAL A 44 -3.45 7.26 -2.98
C VAL A 44 -2.77 7.82 -4.24
N ARG A 45 -2.40 9.09 -4.23
CA ARG A 45 -1.70 9.72 -5.36
C ARG A 45 -0.30 9.14 -5.55
N GLY A 46 0.42 8.90 -4.45
CA GLY A 46 1.76 8.32 -4.50
C GLY A 46 1.76 6.94 -5.14
N VAL A 47 0.81 6.10 -4.73
CA VAL A 47 0.66 4.78 -5.34
C VAL A 47 0.32 4.89 -6.82
N GLY A 48 -0.59 5.80 -7.18
CA GLY A 48 -0.96 6.02 -8.58
C GLY A 48 0.22 6.50 -9.44
N ASP A 49 0.93 7.51 -8.95
CA ASP A 49 2.04 8.12 -9.69
C ASP A 49 3.23 7.17 -9.85
N HIS A 50 3.45 6.28 -8.90
CA HIS A 50 4.61 5.39 -8.88
C HIS A 50 4.23 3.92 -9.14
N ARG A 51 3.04 3.66 -9.64
CA ARG A 51 2.49 2.31 -9.79
C ARG A 51 3.43 1.35 -10.53
N VAL A 52 3.99 1.78 -11.63
CA VAL A 52 4.88 0.95 -12.45
C VAL A 52 6.14 0.57 -11.66
N GLU A 53 6.72 1.54 -10.98
CA GLU A 53 7.93 1.32 -10.20
C GLU A 53 7.66 0.45 -8.97
N LEU A 54 6.53 0.70 -8.29
CA LEU A 54 6.11 -0.13 -7.15
C LEU A 54 5.91 -1.58 -7.56
N ASP A 55 5.22 -1.81 -8.66
CA ASP A 55 4.95 -3.16 -9.14
C ASP A 55 6.24 -3.87 -9.60
N ARG A 56 7.23 -3.11 -10.08
CA ARG A 56 8.54 -3.66 -10.42
C ARG A 56 9.24 -4.18 -9.16
N TRP A 57 9.24 -3.42 -8.08
CA TRP A 57 9.81 -3.85 -6.81
C TRP A 57 9.07 -5.07 -6.26
N LEU A 58 7.75 -5.03 -6.26
CA LEU A 58 6.94 -6.14 -5.78
C LEU A 58 7.21 -7.42 -6.57
N GLY A 59 7.22 -7.32 -7.89
CA GLY A 59 7.48 -8.48 -8.75
C GLY A 59 8.87 -9.05 -8.60
N LYS A 60 9.85 -8.18 -8.39
CA LYS A 60 11.24 -8.61 -8.23
C LYS A 60 11.48 -9.40 -6.95
N TYR A 61 10.85 -9.01 -5.85
CA TYR A 61 11.13 -9.58 -4.54
C TYR A 61 10.07 -10.55 -4.04
N SER A 62 8.92 -10.65 -4.70
CA SER A 62 7.90 -11.62 -4.32
C SER A 62 8.35 -13.03 -4.64
N GLU A 63 8.27 -13.92 -3.64
CA GLU A 63 8.64 -15.32 -3.81
C GLU A 63 7.42 -16.22 -4.01
N ARG A 64 6.24 -15.72 -3.67
CA ARG A 64 5.04 -16.54 -3.70
C ARG A 64 4.16 -16.29 -4.91
N TRP A 65 3.94 -15.02 -5.27
CA TRP A 65 2.93 -14.64 -6.27
C TRP A 65 3.47 -13.57 -7.22
N ALA A 66 3.12 -13.69 -8.49
CA ALA A 66 3.25 -12.57 -9.41
C ALA A 66 2.29 -11.46 -8.94
N VAL A 67 2.61 -10.21 -9.23
CA VAL A 67 1.82 -9.07 -8.74
C VAL A 67 0.34 -9.20 -9.10
N GLU A 68 0.04 -9.57 -10.34
CA GLU A 68 -1.33 -9.70 -10.82
C GLU A 68 -2.10 -10.86 -10.19
N ARG A 69 -1.41 -11.77 -9.49
CA ARG A 69 -2.03 -12.90 -8.82
C ARG A 69 -2.15 -12.73 -7.31
N MET A 70 -1.61 -11.66 -6.77
CA MET A 70 -1.73 -11.36 -5.35
C MET A 70 -3.20 -11.10 -5.00
N PRO A 71 -3.66 -11.51 -3.80
CA PRO A 71 -4.96 -11.06 -3.32
C PRO A 71 -5.05 -9.54 -3.38
N ALA A 72 -6.17 -9.00 -3.82
CA ALA A 72 -6.30 -7.56 -4.10
C ALA A 72 -6.01 -6.68 -2.88
N VAL A 73 -6.42 -7.10 -1.69
CA VAL A 73 -6.13 -6.36 -0.46
C VAL A 73 -4.63 -6.37 -0.17
N ASP A 74 -4.00 -7.53 -0.29
CA ASP A 74 -2.55 -7.66 -0.08
C ASP A 74 -1.79 -6.78 -1.06
N ARG A 75 -2.18 -6.81 -2.33
CA ARG A 75 -1.54 -5.99 -3.37
C ARG A 75 -1.64 -4.50 -3.07
N ALA A 76 -2.83 -4.04 -2.64
CA ALA A 76 -3.03 -2.64 -2.28
C ALA A 76 -2.14 -2.25 -1.09
N LEU A 77 -2.09 -3.08 -0.05
CA LEU A 77 -1.25 -2.83 1.12
C LEU A 77 0.22 -2.84 0.79
N LEU A 78 0.64 -3.76 -0.07
CA LEU A 78 2.03 -3.85 -0.50
C LEU A 78 2.45 -2.64 -1.30
N ARG A 79 1.58 -2.11 -2.17
CA ARG A 79 1.86 -0.89 -2.89
C ARG A 79 1.98 0.30 -1.95
N ILE A 80 1.07 0.43 -0.98
CA ILE A 80 1.11 1.51 0.01
C ILE A 80 2.40 1.42 0.84
N GLY A 81 2.71 0.25 1.37
CA GLY A 81 3.92 0.04 2.18
C GLY A 81 5.19 0.31 1.40
N THR A 82 5.28 -0.17 0.17
CA THR A 82 6.44 0.07 -0.69
C THR A 82 6.58 1.55 -1.00
N TYR A 83 5.47 2.25 -1.25
CA TYR A 83 5.51 3.70 -1.43
C TYR A 83 6.05 4.40 -0.18
N GLU A 84 5.57 4.03 1.00
CA GLU A 84 6.07 4.62 2.25
C GLU A 84 7.56 4.36 2.44
N LEU A 85 8.01 3.15 2.17
CA LEU A 85 9.44 2.82 2.28
C LEU A 85 10.30 3.65 1.34
N GLY A 86 9.84 3.85 0.12
CA GLY A 86 10.63 4.53 -0.91
C GLY A 86 10.52 6.05 -0.90
N TRP A 87 9.37 6.60 -0.53
CA TRP A 87 9.10 8.03 -0.67
C TRP A 87 8.79 8.77 0.63
N GLN A 88 8.69 8.06 1.76
CA GLN A 88 8.47 8.66 3.06
C GLN A 88 9.62 8.27 4.00
N PRO A 89 10.84 8.76 3.77
CA PRO A 89 12.03 8.27 4.46
C PRO A 89 12.04 8.56 5.97
N GLU A 90 11.22 9.48 6.45
CA GLU A 90 11.11 9.79 7.87
C GLU A 90 10.38 8.70 8.65
N LEU A 91 9.63 7.83 7.97
CA LEU A 91 8.92 6.75 8.65
C LEU A 91 9.87 5.59 8.95
N PRO A 92 9.92 5.09 10.20
CA PRO A 92 10.72 3.91 10.50
C PRO A 92 10.22 2.67 9.76
N VAL A 93 11.14 1.84 9.30
CA VAL A 93 10.80 0.59 8.60
C VAL A 93 9.84 -0.27 9.40
N GLY A 94 10.10 -0.45 10.70
CA GLY A 94 9.25 -1.26 11.57
C GLY A 94 7.81 -0.75 11.63
N VAL A 95 7.63 0.57 11.63
CA VAL A 95 6.28 1.16 11.66
C VAL A 95 5.55 0.86 10.34
N VAL A 96 6.23 1.05 9.19
CA VAL A 96 5.62 0.79 7.89
C VAL A 96 5.17 -0.66 7.80
N ILE A 97 6.04 -1.59 8.17
CA ILE A 97 5.75 -3.02 8.07
C ILE A 97 4.65 -3.42 9.04
N ASP A 98 4.75 -3.02 10.31
CA ASP A 98 3.77 -3.41 11.32
C ASP A 98 2.37 -2.92 10.99
N GLU A 99 2.24 -1.69 10.48
CA GLU A 99 0.94 -1.15 10.11
C GLU A 99 0.33 -1.90 8.92
N ALA A 100 1.15 -2.23 7.92
CA ALA A 100 0.68 -2.99 6.78
C ALA A 100 0.24 -4.41 7.20
N VAL A 101 1.01 -5.05 8.07
CA VAL A 101 0.70 -6.40 8.57
C VAL A 101 -0.61 -6.40 9.36
N GLU A 102 -0.81 -5.41 10.23
CA GLU A 102 -2.05 -5.34 11.00
C GLU A 102 -3.28 -5.16 10.12
N LEU A 103 -3.17 -4.33 9.08
CA LEU A 103 -4.27 -4.15 8.14
C LEU A 103 -4.51 -5.42 7.31
N ALA A 104 -3.45 -6.14 6.93
CA ALA A 104 -3.59 -7.41 6.23
C ALA A 104 -4.31 -8.45 7.09
N GLN A 105 -3.97 -8.51 8.38
CA GLN A 105 -4.63 -9.42 9.31
C GLN A 105 -6.10 -9.07 9.51
N GLN A 106 -6.42 -7.78 9.48
CA GLN A 106 -7.79 -7.32 9.68
C GLN A 106 -8.67 -7.50 8.45
N TYR A 107 -8.15 -7.26 7.26
CA TYR A 107 -8.93 -7.17 6.03
C TYR A 107 -8.67 -8.25 4.99
N SER A 108 -7.69 -9.12 5.21
CA SER A 108 -7.37 -10.15 4.25
C SER A 108 -7.34 -11.53 4.92
N THR A 109 -6.49 -12.45 4.44
CA THR A 109 -6.45 -13.81 4.97
C THR A 109 -5.47 -13.91 6.14
N GLN A 110 -5.56 -15.02 6.88
CA GLN A 110 -4.68 -15.30 7.99
C GLN A 110 -3.20 -15.36 7.57
N ASP A 111 -2.94 -15.85 6.37
CA ASP A 111 -1.57 -15.94 5.84
C ASP A 111 -1.06 -14.63 5.27
N SER A 112 -1.94 -13.66 5.01
CA SER A 112 -1.56 -12.39 4.40
C SER A 112 -0.57 -11.61 5.24
N GLY A 113 -0.71 -11.63 6.56
CA GLY A 113 0.23 -10.93 7.45
C GLY A 113 1.66 -11.39 7.24
N ARG A 114 1.90 -12.69 7.13
CA ARG A 114 3.24 -13.24 6.90
C ARG A 114 3.78 -12.87 5.53
N PHE A 115 2.93 -12.97 4.51
CA PHE A 115 3.30 -12.63 3.15
C PHE A 115 3.68 -11.15 3.03
N VAL A 116 2.83 -10.27 3.54
CA VAL A 116 3.06 -8.82 3.53
C VAL A 116 4.33 -8.48 4.30
N HIS A 117 4.52 -9.05 5.49
CA HIS A 117 5.70 -8.83 6.31
C HIS A 117 6.98 -9.22 5.54
N ALA A 118 7.02 -10.43 5.03
CA ALA A 118 8.20 -10.96 4.37
C ALA A 118 8.58 -10.14 3.14
N LEU A 119 7.61 -9.78 2.32
CA LEU A 119 7.89 -9.05 1.09
C LEU A 119 8.33 -7.61 1.40
N LEU A 120 7.66 -6.92 2.30
CA LEU A 120 8.06 -5.55 2.67
C LEU A 120 9.42 -5.53 3.34
N ALA A 121 9.77 -6.53 4.15
CA ALA A 121 11.09 -6.62 4.77
C ALA A 121 12.19 -6.76 3.72
N ARG A 122 11.97 -7.59 2.70
CA ARG A 122 12.93 -7.73 1.59
C ARG A 122 13.10 -6.43 0.81
N ILE A 123 11.99 -5.75 0.54
CA ILE A 123 12.02 -4.47 -0.17
C ILE A 123 12.74 -3.41 0.67
N ALA A 124 12.46 -3.35 1.97
CA ALA A 124 13.10 -2.40 2.87
C ALA A 124 14.61 -2.56 2.90
N ASP A 125 15.11 -3.80 2.86
CA ASP A 125 16.55 -4.08 2.84
C ASP A 125 17.23 -3.47 1.61
N GLN A 126 16.51 -3.27 0.53
CA GLN A 126 17.05 -2.68 -0.69
C GLN A 126 16.84 -1.16 -0.73
N VAL A 127 15.64 -0.72 -0.40
CA VAL A 127 15.26 0.70 -0.52
C VAL A 127 15.89 1.54 0.59
N ARG A 128 16.07 0.98 1.76
CA ARG A 128 16.63 1.67 2.94
C ARG A 128 18.03 1.21 3.28
N ALA A 129 18.71 0.59 2.32
CA ALA A 129 20.09 0.13 2.49
C ALA A 129 21.07 1.30 2.67
#